data_5a6df9bfa3969102c860b879c0f0d431
#
_entry.id   5a6df9bfa3969102c860b879c0f0d431
#
_cell.length_a   1.000
_cell.length_b   1.000
_cell.length_c   1.000
_cell.angle_alpha   90.00
_cell.angle_beta   90.00
_cell.angle_gamma   90.00
#
_symmetry.space_group_name_H-M   'P 1'
#
loop_
_entity.id
_entity.type
_entity.pdbx_description
1 polymer ?
#
loop_
_entity_poly.entity_id
_entity_poly.type
_entity_poly.pdbx_seq_one_letter_code
_entity_poly.pdbx_strand_id
1 'polypeptide(L)'
;MGGCGFYFDEEHEKNALNGMLVEEKYAALDKAFEKAEKQYRNGKISAKQWEGRWLSIADINADGIEPRFDSWVAHTGSPYAYLARGLFITNKAWEARGPKLAYETTDAQFAELYRLSDKAEKDLVVAREKISKCSICIAGLLRANRAFGRPVGDSETLLNEALASDSTSRAAVFVYFTGLYPQWRGSFKLMQSFIDDMERQVSDPAVIDELRSRYCWMQANSAIERGDRDLALEWYERGLTAHPYDMLMKHLAAAYMEKKEVDKAVKVLEDNLKLNDAWDLYTIEALAQAYFESGQQDKGKEMLRKRDEPQHRYNNFL
;
A
#
# COMPACT_ATOMS: atom_id res chain seq x y z
N MET A 1 19.45 10.27 19.62
CA MET A 1 18.78 11.49 19.16
C MET A 1 18.88 11.52 17.65
N GLY A 2 17.78 11.30 16.90
CA GLY A 2 17.80 11.29 15.43
C GLY A 2 16.67 10.49 14.79
N GLY A 3 15.43 10.61 15.26
CA GLY A 3 14.29 9.88 14.71
C GLY A 3 13.05 10.72 14.36
N CYS A 4 13.00 11.98 14.73
CA CYS A 4 11.80 12.81 14.58
C CYS A 4 11.74 13.66 13.29
N GLY A 5 12.88 13.85 12.57
CA GLY A 5 12.92 14.73 11.40
C GLY A 5 12.48 14.09 10.08
N PHE A 6 12.55 12.76 9.97
CA PHE A 6 12.29 12.07 8.70
C PHE A 6 10.80 11.94 8.36
N TYR A 7 9.94 11.75 9.35
CA TYR A 7 8.50 11.58 9.14
C TYR A 7 7.80 12.90 8.78
N PHE A 8 8.18 13.98 9.42
CA PHE A 8 7.61 15.31 9.16
C PHE A 8 7.91 15.80 7.72
N ASP A 9 9.07 15.44 7.17
CA ASP A 9 9.45 15.77 5.80
C ASP A 9 8.66 14.98 4.77
N GLU A 10 8.32 13.69 5.01
CA GLU A 10 7.57 12.86 4.05
C GLU A 10 6.12 13.33 3.90
N GLU A 11 5.43 13.65 5.00
CA GLU A 11 4.05 14.18 4.95
C GLU A 11 4.00 15.57 4.32
N HIS A 12 4.94 16.45 4.66
CA HIS A 12 5.02 17.77 4.05
C HIS A 12 5.28 17.69 2.54
N GLU A 13 6.14 16.78 2.10
CA GLU A 13 6.42 16.56 0.68
C GLU A 13 5.20 15.96 -0.04
N LYS A 14 4.49 15.01 0.58
CA LYS A 14 3.24 14.46 0.08
C LYS A 14 2.21 15.56 -0.17
N ASN A 15 1.98 16.40 0.82
CA ASN A 15 1.02 17.50 0.72
C ASN A 15 1.43 18.52 -0.35
N ALA A 16 2.74 18.76 -0.51
CA ALA A 16 3.24 19.65 -1.55
C ALA A 16 3.02 19.08 -2.96
N LEU A 17 3.25 17.78 -3.20
CA LEU A 17 3.01 17.13 -4.49
C LEU A 17 1.52 17.12 -4.84
N ASN A 18 0.66 16.76 -3.89
CA ASN A 18 -0.78 16.78 -4.06
C ASN A 18 -1.30 18.20 -4.33
N GLY A 19 -0.80 19.20 -3.61
CA GLY A 19 -1.11 20.61 -3.84
C GLY A 19 -0.73 21.07 -5.23
N MET A 20 0.45 20.70 -5.74
CA MET A 20 0.86 21.03 -7.12
C MET A 20 -0.07 20.41 -8.17
N LEU A 21 -0.57 19.20 -7.95
CA LEU A 21 -1.52 18.55 -8.87
C LEU A 21 -2.86 19.28 -8.87
N VAL A 22 -3.40 19.60 -7.68
CA VAL A 22 -4.67 20.33 -7.52
C VAL A 22 -4.59 21.73 -8.15
N GLU A 23 -3.45 22.41 -7.99
CA GLU A 23 -3.20 23.76 -8.52
C GLU A 23 -2.71 23.76 -9.98
N GLU A 24 -2.71 22.63 -10.67
CA GLU A 24 -2.28 22.45 -12.07
C GLU A 24 -0.83 22.90 -12.36
N LYS A 25 0.05 22.84 -11.36
CA LYS A 25 1.47 23.20 -11.49
C LYS A 25 2.28 22.05 -12.12
N TYR A 26 1.86 21.56 -13.29
CA TYR A 26 2.39 20.34 -13.92
C TYR A 26 3.89 20.36 -14.20
N ALA A 27 4.42 21.50 -14.69
CA ALA A 27 5.87 21.63 -14.90
C ALA A 27 6.68 21.57 -13.58
N ALA A 28 6.08 22.00 -12.47
CA ALA A 28 6.70 21.90 -11.16
C ALA A 28 6.68 20.46 -10.65
N LEU A 29 5.57 19.72 -10.88
CA LEU A 29 5.48 18.29 -10.60
C LEU A 29 6.55 17.50 -11.35
N ASP A 30 6.69 17.70 -12.66
CA ASP A 30 7.71 17.03 -13.47
C ASP A 30 9.11 17.25 -12.89
N LYS A 31 9.46 18.50 -12.55
CA LYS A 31 10.74 18.84 -11.92
C LYS A 31 10.94 18.18 -10.55
N ALA A 32 9.86 18.09 -9.75
CA ALA A 32 9.91 17.46 -8.44
C ALA A 32 10.22 15.96 -8.56
N PHE A 33 9.53 15.26 -9.47
CA PHE A 33 9.77 13.84 -9.73
C PHE A 33 11.12 13.58 -10.40
N GLU A 34 11.54 14.41 -11.36
CA GLU A 34 12.89 14.32 -11.95
C GLU A 34 13.99 14.47 -10.88
N LYS A 35 13.82 15.42 -9.97
CA LYS A 35 14.76 15.62 -8.85
C LYS A 35 14.78 14.39 -7.93
N ALA A 36 13.60 13.87 -7.58
CA ALA A 36 13.49 12.68 -6.73
C ALA A 36 14.11 11.45 -7.39
N GLU A 37 13.90 11.24 -8.69
CA GLU A 37 14.54 10.16 -9.44
C GLU A 37 16.07 10.27 -9.42
N LYS A 38 16.62 11.48 -9.64
CA LYS A 38 18.07 11.72 -9.53
C LYS A 38 18.60 11.44 -8.13
N GLN A 39 17.84 11.80 -7.08
CA GLN A 39 18.21 11.52 -5.70
C GLN A 39 18.22 10.02 -5.42
N TYR A 40 17.19 9.30 -5.88
CA TYR A 40 17.09 7.86 -5.75
C TYR A 40 18.26 7.14 -6.46
N ARG A 41 18.52 7.46 -7.73
CA ARG A 41 19.61 6.86 -8.51
C ARG A 41 20.99 7.10 -7.90
N ASN A 42 21.15 8.21 -7.18
CA ASN A 42 22.40 8.56 -6.49
C ASN A 42 22.46 8.02 -5.04
N GLY A 43 21.50 7.21 -4.61
CA GLY A 43 21.44 6.63 -3.26
C GLY A 43 21.18 7.66 -2.15
N LYS A 44 20.68 8.86 -2.49
CA LYS A 44 20.37 9.92 -1.50
C LYS A 44 19.02 9.71 -0.82
N ILE A 45 18.13 8.98 -1.45
CA ILE A 45 16.85 8.52 -0.89
C ILE A 45 16.71 7.02 -1.13
N SER A 46 15.98 6.35 -0.23
CA SER A 46 15.73 4.90 -0.31
C SER A 46 14.65 4.55 -1.35
N ALA A 47 14.56 3.27 -1.72
CA ALA A 47 13.46 2.74 -2.54
C ALA A 47 12.10 3.04 -1.87
N LYS A 48 11.97 2.85 -0.55
CA LYS A 48 10.75 3.19 0.20
C LYS A 48 10.34 4.64 0.00
N GLN A 49 11.27 5.59 0.11
CA GLN A 49 11.00 7.01 -0.07
C GLN A 49 10.65 7.36 -1.53
N TRP A 50 11.32 6.73 -2.49
CA TRP A 50 11.03 6.91 -3.91
C TRP A 50 9.64 6.37 -4.28
N GLU A 51 9.36 5.11 -3.94
CA GLU A 51 8.09 4.46 -4.21
C GLU A 51 6.94 5.13 -3.44
N GLY A 52 7.18 5.57 -2.20
CA GLY A 52 6.21 6.27 -1.36
C GLY A 52 5.64 7.54 -2.00
N ARG A 53 6.45 8.32 -2.73
CA ARG A 53 5.98 9.51 -3.47
C ARG A 53 4.95 9.15 -4.53
N TRP A 54 5.18 8.07 -5.25
CA TRP A 54 4.26 7.60 -6.28
C TRP A 54 2.96 7.06 -5.72
N LEU A 55 3.06 6.28 -4.65
CA LEU A 55 1.88 5.76 -3.97
C LEU A 55 1.05 6.91 -3.39
N SER A 56 1.71 7.91 -2.82
CA SER A 56 1.04 9.08 -2.25
C SER A 56 0.23 9.88 -3.28
N ILE A 57 0.79 10.18 -4.46
CA ILE A 57 0.06 10.92 -5.50
C ILE A 57 -1.02 10.05 -6.17
N ALA A 58 -0.80 8.73 -6.25
CA ALA A 58 -1.77 7.81 -6.82
C ALA A 58 -2.96 7.54 -5.89
N ASP A 59 -2.80 7.73 -4.57
CA ASP A 59 -3.85 7.54 -3.56
C ASP A 59 -4.62 8.83 -3.24
N ILE A 60 -4.36 9.91 -3.99
CA ILE A 60 -5.09 11.17 -3.79
C ILE A 60 -6.58 10.96 -4.00
N ASN A 61 -7.36 11.27 -2.98
CA ASN A 61 -8.82 11.16 -3.01
C ASN A 61 -9.43 12.55 -2.84
N ALA A 62 -9.57 13.26 -3.96
CA ALA A 62 -10.18 14.58 -4.01
C ALA A 62 -11.23 14.61 -5.13
N ASP A 63 -12.35 15.31 -4.88
CA ASP A 63 -13.39 15.48 -5.88
C ASP A 63 -12.84 16.14 -7.13
N GLY A 64 -13.10 15.55 -8.30
CA GLY A 64 -12.66 16.08 -9.58
C GLY A 64 -11.16 15.99 -9.85
N ILE A 65 -10.42 15.13 -9.12
CA ILE A 65 -8.97 14.99 -9.28
C ILE A 65 -8.60 14.26 -10.59
N GLU A 66 -9.41 13.32 -11.07
CA GLU A 66 -9.10 12.54 -12.28
C GLU A 66 -8.78 13.40 -13.50
N PRO A 67 -9.57 14.45 -13.85
CA PRO A 67 -9.23 15.36 -14.93
C PRO A 67 -7.89 16.07 -14.78
N ARG A 68 -7.36 16.23 -13.57
CA ARG A 68 -6.04 16.85 -13.34
C ARG A 68 -4.91 15.96 -13.85
N PHE A 69 -5.03 14.64 -13.69
CA PHE A 69 -4.07 13.70 -14.27
C PHE A 69 -4.13 13.70 -15.81
N ASP A 70 -5.33 13.72 -16.38
CA ASP A 70 -5.49 13.82 -17.85
C ASP A 70 -4.89 15.13 -18.38
N SER A 71 -5.13 16.25 -17.69
CA SER A 71 -4.54 17.54 -18.01
C SER A 71 -3.01 17.53 -17.88
N TRP A 72 -2.46 16.91 -16.82
CA TRP A 72 -1.00 16.81 -16.66
C TRP A 72 -0.35 16.07 -17.82
N VAL A 73 -0.90 14.92 -18.22
CA VAL A 73 -0.44 14.19 -19.40
C VAL A 73 -0.55 15.03 -20.67
N ALA A 74 -1.69 15.70 -20.88
CA ALA A 74 -1.91 16.52 -22.07
C ALA A 74 -0.97 17.72 -22.18
N HIS A 75 -0.62 18.36 -21.06
CA HIS A 75 0.23 19.56 -21.05
C HIS A 75 1.71 19.24 -21.16
N THR A 76 2.18 18.15 -20.57
CA THR A 76 3.62 17.89 -20.50
C THR A 76 4.06 16.67 -21.30
N GLY A 77 3.20 15.66 -21.49
CA GLY A 77 3.57 14.39 -22.10
C GLY A 77 4.72 13.68 -21.37
N SER A 78 4.99 14.09 -20.12
CA SER A 78 6.13 13.57 -19.37
C SER A 78 5.89 12.13 -18.91
N PRO A 79 6.95 11.32 -18.81
CA PRO A 79 6.81 9.96 -18.30
C PRO A 79 6.29 9.91 -16.85
N TYR A 80 6.52 10.97 -16.08
CA TYR A 80 6.02 11.07 -14.71
C TYR A 80 4.51 11.28 -14.67
N ALA A 81 3.95 12.07 -15.59
CA ALA A 81 2.51 12.24 -15.73
C ALA A 81 1.81 10.92 -16.10
N TYR A 82 2.38 10.17 -17.05
CA TYR A 82 1.87 8.83 -17.41
C TYR A 82 1.95 7.86 -16.24
N LEU A 83 3.07 7.82 -15.49
CA LEU A 83 3.20 6.95 -14.32
C LEU A 83 2.19 7.28 -13.25
N ALA A 84 2.06 8.55 -12.87
CA ALA A 84 1.10 8.99 -11.87
C ALA A 84 -0.34 8.64 -12.26
N ARG A 85 -0.75 8.95 -13.50
CA ARG A 85 -2.08 8.62 -14.00
C ARG A 85 -2.32 7.11 -14.06
N GLY A 86 -1.34 6.34 -14.54
CA GLY A 86 -1.43 4.88 -14.62
C GLY A 86 -1.62 4.23 -13.25
N LEU A 87 -0.88 4.68 -12.22
CA LEU A 87 -1.04 4.19 -10.86
C LEU A 87 -2.38 4.61 -10.26
N PHE A 88 -2.81 5.87 -10.44
CA PHE A 88 -4.11 6.37 -10.00
C PHE A 88 -5.26 5.55 -10.61
N ILE A 89 -5.25 5.35 -11.93
CA ILE A 89 -6.27 4.55 -12.61
C ILE A 89 -6.24 3.09 -12.16
N THR A 90 -5.05 2.53 -11.87
CA THR A 90 -4.93 1.19 -11.29
C THR A 90 -5.66 1.10 -9.95
N ASN A 91 -5.54 2.10 -9.07
CA ASN A 91 -6.27 2.14 -7.81
C ASN A 91 -7.78 2.21 -8.06
N LYS A 92 -8.24 3.09 -8.96
CA LYS A 92 -9.67 3.20 -9.33
C LYS A 92 -10.22 1.90 -9.94
N ALA A 93 -9.43 1.16 -10.70
CA ALA A 93 -9.82 -0.14 -11.23
C ALA A 93 -10.14 -1.15 -10.11
N TRP A 94 -9.29 -1.23 -9.11
CA TRP A 94 -9.49 -2.13 -7.97
C TRP A 94 -10.60 -1.64 -7.02
N GLU A 95 -10.77 -0.33 -6.86
CA GLU A 95 -11.93 0.24 -6.14
C GLU A 95 -13.25 -0.15 -6.82
N ALA A 96 -13.35 -0.03 -8.14
CA ALA A 96 -14.54 -0.39 -8.91
C ALA A 96 -14.87 -1.89 -8.78
N ARG A 97 -13.87 -2.75 -8.75
CA ARG A 97 -14.05 -4.19 -8.48
C ARG A 97 -14.61 -4.42 -7.06
N GLY A 98 -14.18 -3.62 -6.09
CA GLY A 98 -14.56 -3.74 -4.69
C GLY A 98 -13.85 -4.89 -3.95
N PRO A 99 -14.10 -5.02 -2.63
CA PRO A 99 -13.38 -5.96 -1.75
C PRO A 99 -13.94 -7.39 -1.75
N LYS A 100 -15.10 -7.63 -2.35
CA LYS A 100 -15.82 -8.91 -2.31
C LYS A 100 -15.05 -10.03 -3.01
N LEU A 101 -15.38 -11.28 -2.70
CA LEU A 101 -14.85 -12.46 -3.40
C LEU A 101 -15.33 -12.46 -4.87
N ALA A 102 -14.58 -13.17 -5.73
CA ALA A 102 -14.85 -13.15 -7.17
C ALA A 102 -16.30 -13.58 -7.51
N TYR A 103 -16.85 -14.56 -6.82
CA TYR A 103 -18.23 -15.03 -7.04
C TYR A 103 -19.32 -14.07 -6.53
N GLU A 104 -18.96 -13.06 -5.74
CA GLU A 104 -19.86 -12.01 -5.26
C GLU A 104 -19.67 -10.69 -6.04
N THR A 105 -18.66 -10.63 -6.92
CA THR A 105 -18.36 -9.47 -7.76
C THR A 105 -19.21 -9.55 -9.03
N THR A 106 -19.93 -8.49 -9.36
CA THR A 106 -20.80 -8.45 -10.52
C THR A 106 -20.04 -8.32 -11.84
N ASP A 107 -20.67 -8.74 -12.95
CA ASP A 107 -20.09 -8.59 -14.29
C ASP A 107 -19.78 -7.12 -14.62
N ALA A 108 -20.62 -6.19 -14.16
CA ALA A 108 -20.38 -4.76 -14.34
C ALA A 108 -19.10 -4.28 -13.62
N GLN A 109 -18.87 -4.78 -12.40
CA GLN A 109 -17.64 -4.46 -11.64
C GLN A 109 -16.41 -5.06 -12.32
N PHE A 110 -16.49 -6.28 -12.85
CA PHE A 110 -15.41 -6.87 -13.65
C PHE A 110 -15.16 -6.12 -14.95
N ALA A 111 -16.20 -5.73 -15.67
CA ALA A 111 -16.08 -4.95 -16.89
C ALA A 111 -15.36 -3.61 -16.64
N GLU A 112 -15.69 -2.92 -15.55
CA GLU A 112 -15.03 -1.66 -15.19
C GLU A 112 -13.59 -1.88 -14.73
N LEU A 113 -13.31 -2.92 -13.93
CA LEU A 113 -11.94 -3.33 -13.59
C LEU A 113 -11.09 -3.51 -14.86
N TYR A 114 -11.60 -4.24 -15.85
CA TYR A 114 -10.85 -4.52 -17.08
C TYR A 114 -10.65 -3.26 -17.91
N ARG A 115 -11.70 -2.44 -18.05
CA ARG A 115 -11.65 -1.19 -18.83
C ARG A 115 -10.61 -0.21 -18.25
N LEU A 116 -10.61 -0.02 -16.92
CA LEU A 116 -9.66 0.86 -16.25
C LEU A 116 -8.25 0.27 -16.25
N SER A 117 -8.11 -1.04 -16.03
CA SER A 117 -6.80 -1.71 -16.08
C SER A 117 -6.14 -1.62 -17.46
N ASP A 118 -6.91 -1.69 -18.55
CA ASP A 118 -6.40 -1.49 -19.91
C ASP A 118 -5.90 -0.05 -20.13
N LYS A 119 -6.65 0.95 -19.65
CA LYS A 119 -6.22 2.37 -19.68
C LYS A 119 -4.93 2.57 -18.87
N ALA A 120 -4.87 2.02 -17.66
CA ALA A 120 -3.71 2.10 -16.78
C ALA A 120 -2.47 1.44 -17.38
N GLU A 121 -2.62 0.24 -17.94
CA GLU A 121 -1.51 -0.52 -18.54
C GLU A 121 -0.84 0.27 -19.66
N LYS A 122 -1.60 0.93 -20.53
CA LYS A 122 -1.05 1.76 -21.62
C LYS A 122 -0.18 2.90 -21.07
N ASP A 123 -0.61 3.57 -20.03
CA ASP A 123 0.16 4.63 -19.37
C ASP A 123 1.44 4.09 -18.72
N LEU A 124 1.32 2.97 -18.00
CA LEU A 124 2.44 2.34 -17.32
C LEU A 124 3.52 1.81 -18.27
N VAL A 125 3.11 1.32 -19.45
CA VAL A 125 4.04 0.92 -20.51
C VAL A 125 4.82 2.12 -21.04
N VAL A 126 4.15 3.24 -21.34
CA VAL A 126 4.81 4.48 -21.76
C VAL A 126 5.80 4.99 -20.71
N ALA A 127 5.41 4.96 -19.44
CA ALA A 127 6.28 5.37 -18.36
C ALA A 127 7.51 4.44 -18.23
N ARG A 128 7.30 3.11 -18.27
CA ARG A 128 8.37 2.10 -18.18
C ARG A 128 9.42 2.24 -19.28
N GLU A 129 9.01 2.56 -20.50
CA GLU A 129 9.93 2.76 -21.62
C GLU A 129 10.83 3.99 -21.46
N LYS A 130 10.36 5.01 -20.75
CA LYS A 130 11.03 6.32 -20.64
C LYS A 130 11.74 6.56 -19.31
N ILE A 131 11.24 5.97 -18.22
CA ILE A 131 11.87 6.05 -16.89
C ILE A 131 12.80 4.85 -16.74
N SER A 132 14.08 5.10 -16.69
CA SER A 132 15.06 4.03 -16.47
C SER A 132 14.86 3.39 -15.10
N LYS A 133 14.86 2.04 -15.06
CA LYS A 133 14.73 1.27 -13.80
C LYS A 133 13.44 1.58 -13.04
N CYS A 134 12.31 1.65 -13.74
CA CYS A 134 11.02 1.97 -13.14
C CYS A 134 10.39 0.76 -12.46
N SER A 135 10.89 0.36 -11.30
CA SER A 135 10.31 -0.75 -10.52
C SER A 135 8.84 -0.49 -10.13
N ILE A 136 8.49 0.77 -9.84
CA ILE A 136 7.11 1.16 -9.52
C ILE A 136 6.18 1.04 -10.75
N CYS A 137 6.65 1.29 -11.98
CA CYS A 137 5.89 1.01 -13.20
C CYS A 137 5.54 -0.48 -13.27
N ILE A 138 6.53 -1.33 -12.96
CA ILE A 138 6.35 -2.79 -12.96
C ILE A 138 5.35 -3.22 -11.89
N ALA A 139 5.37 -2.62 -10.71
CA ALA A 139 4.36 -2.88 -9.69
C ALA A 139 2.93 -2.60 -10.19
N GLY A 140 2.73 -1.52 -10.93
CA GLY A 140 1.46 -1.21 -11.58
C GLY A 140 1.06 -2.26 -12.64
N LEU A 141 2.01 -2.67 -13.50
CA LEU A 141 1.79 -3.71 -14.51
C LEU A 141 1.47 -5.09 -13.90
N LEU A 142 2.10 -5.44 -12.77
CA LEU A 142 1.76 -6.65 -12.01
C LEU A 142 0.31 -6.62 -11.49
N ARG A 143 -0.19 -5.46 -11.07
CA ARG A 143 -1.59 -5.30 -10.67
C ARG A 143 -2.54 -5.45 -11.86
N ALA A 144 -2.17 -4.94 -13.04
CA ALA A 144 -2.92 -5.13 -14.28
C ALA A 144 -2.93 -6.61 -14.70
N ASN A 145 -1.79 -7.32 -14.65
CA ASN A 145 -1.73 -8.76 -14.92
C ASN A 145 -2.69 -9.55 -14.03
N ARG A 146 -2.74 -9.22 -12.73
CA ARG A 146 -3.67 -9.86 -11.80
C ARG A 146 -5.13 -9.53 -12.14
N ALA A 147 -5.45 -8.31 -12.53
CA ALA A 147 -6.79 -7.92 -12.95
C ALA A 147 -7.28 -8.76 -14.14
N PHE A 148 -6.42 -8.96 -15.15
CA PHE A 148 -6.74 -9.76 -16.35
C PHE A 148 -6.64 -11.27 -16.13
N GLY A 149 -6.17 -11.73 -14.96
CA GLY A 149 -5.92 -13.16 -14.71
C GLY A 149 -4.86 -13.76 -15.63
N ARG A 150 -3.85 -12.97 -16.04
CA ARG A 150 -2.75 -13.42 -16.91
C ARG A 150 -1.94 -14.54 -16.24
N PRO A 151 -1.25 -15.38 -17.03
CA PRO A 151 -0.41 -16.45 -16.49
C PRO A 151 0.62 -15.95 -15.48
N VAL A 152 0.92 -16.76 -14.47
CA VAL A 152 1.89 -16.42 -13.40
C VAL A 152 3.28 -16.13 -14.00
N GLY A 153 3.69 -16.84 -15.07
CA GLY A 153 4.97 -16.62 -15.75
C GLY A 153 5.15 -15.21 -16.33
N ASP A 154 4.07 -14.55 -16.77
CA ASP A 154 4.12 -13.16 -17.24
C ASP A 154 4.46 -12.22 -16.07
N SER A 155 3.86 -12.47 -14.90
CA SER A 155 4.14 -11.70 -13.69
C SER A 155 5.53 -11.98 -13.13
N GLU A 156 6.02 -13.22 -13.23
CA GLU A 156 7.39 -13.58 -12.83
C GLU A 156 8.44 -12.89 -13.70
N THR A 157 8.20 -12.81 -15.00
CA THR A 157 9.07 -12.07 -15.94
C THR A 157 9.18 -10.59 -15.54
N LEU A 158 8.05 -9.96 -15.23
CA LEU A 158 8.03 -8.56 -14.76
C LEU A 158 8.76 -8.38 -13.42
N LEU A 159 8.55 -9.29 -12.45
CA LEU A 159 9.26 -9.23 -11.17
C LEU A 159 10.77 -9.35 -11.37
N ASN A 160 11.23 -10.31 -12.18
CA ASN A 160 12.66 -10.51 -12.46
C ASN A 160 13.27 -9.26 -13.11
N GLU A 161 12.55 -8.59 -13.99
CA GLU A 161 12.98 -7.31 -14.56
C GLU A 161 13.09 -6.21 -13.48
N ALA A 162 12.10 -6.11 -12.58
CA ALA A 162 12.16 -5.14 -11.49
C ALA A 162 13.38 -5.38 -10.61
N LEU A 163 13.63 -6.62 -10.18
CA LEU A 163 14.75 -6.98 -9.31
C LEU A 163 16.11 -6.82 -10.01
N ALA A 164 16.20 -7.14 -11.31
CA ALA A 164 17.41 -6.90 -12.07
C ALA A 164 17.74 -5.40 -12.24
N SER A 165 16.70 -4.56 -12.27
CA SER A 165 16.87 -3.12 -12.35
C SER A 165 17.13 -2.48 -10.98
N ASP A 166 16.52 -3.03 -9.94
CA ASP A 166 16.59 -2.54 -8.57
C ASP A 166 16.28 -3.66 -7.56
N SER A 167 17.31 -4.25 -6.98
CA SER A 167 17.19 -5.31 -5.97
C SER A 167 16.58 -4.82 -4.63
N THR A 168 16.35 -3.50 -4.48
CA THR A 168 15.71 -2.91 -3.30
C THR A 168 14.23 -2.58 -3.53
N SER A 169 13.66 -2.92 -4.72
CA SER A 169 12.26 -2.66 -5.04
C SER A 169 11.32 -3.37 -4.08
N ARG A 170 10.57 -2.59 -3.33
CA ARG A 170 9.57 -3.08 -2.37
C ARG A 170 8.21 -3.27 -3.07
N ALA A 171 7.79 -2.29 -3.86
CA ALA A 171 6.47 -2.27 -4.47
C ALA A 171 6.25 -3.47 -5.41
N ALA A 172 7.21 -3.79 -6.29
CA ALA A 172 7.09 -4.94 -7.20
C ALA A 172 7.04 -6.26 -6.43
N VAL A 173 7.91 -6.43 -5.41
CA VAL A 173 7.96 -7.64 -4.57
C VAL A 173 6.64 -7.85 -3.82
N PHE A 174 6.10 -6.82 -3.17
CA PHE A 174 4.85 -6.95 -2.41
C PHE A 174 3.63 -7.13 -3.31
N VAL A 175 3.58 -6.48 -4.47
CA VAL A 175 2.48 -6.66 -5.40
C VAL A 175 2.50 -8.07 -6.00
N TYR A 176 3.67 -8.60 -6.37
CA TYR A 176 3.80 -9.98 -6.83
C TYR A 176 3.40 -10.96 -5.73
N PHE A 177 3.92 -10.80 -4.51
CA PHE A 177 3.57 -11.65 -3.37
C PHE A 177 2.07 -11.68 -3.09
N THR A 178 1.38 -10.54 -3.20
CA THR A 178 -0.09 -10.48 -3.08
C THR A 178 -0.78 -11.35 -4.15
N GLY A 179 -0.22 -11.46 -5.34
CA GLY A 179 -0.73 -12.34 -6.40
C GLY A 179 -0.61 -13.84 -6.07
N LEU A 180 0.25 -14.20 -5.10
CA LEU A 180 0.42 -15.58 -4.63
C LEU A 180 -0.56 -15.97 -3.51
N TYR A 181 -1.44 -15.07 -3.07
CA TYR A 181 -2.44 -15.39 -2.06
C TYR A 181 -3.45 -16.44 -2.57
N PRO A 182 -3.96 -17.33 -1.71
CA PRO A 182 -4.91 -18.39 -2.13
C PRO A 182 -6.12 -17.88 -2.91
N GLN A 183 -6.67 -16.73 -2.53
CA GLN A 183 -7.81 -16.13 -3.25
C GLN A 183 -7.48 -15.66 -4.67
N TRP A 184 -6.21 -15.54 -5.03
CA TRP A 184 -5.72 -15.19 -6.37
C TRP A 184 -5.11 -16.38 -7.13
N ARG A 185 -5.53 -17.62 -6.79
CA ARG A 185 -5.03 -18.88 -7.36
C ARG A 185 -3.61 -19.26 -6.94
N GLY A 186 -3.07 -18.59 -5.92
CA GLY A 186 -1.81 -18.96 -5.29
C GLY A 186 -1.99 -20.02 -4.21
N SER A 187 -0.99 -20.19 -3.36
CA SER A 187 -1.04 -21.10 -2.23
C SER A 187 -0.01 -20.72 -1.17
N PHE A 188 -0.20 -21.17 0.07
CA PHE A 188 0.79 -20.97 1.13
C PHE A 188 2.16 -21.58 0.78
N LYS A 189 2.19 -22.70 0.03
CA LYS A 189 3.44 -23.28 -0.46
C LYS A 189 4.17 -22.34 -1.42
N LEU A 190 3.46 -21.74 -2.37
CA LEU A 190 4.04 -20.76 -3.29
C LEU A 190 4.50 -19.50 -2.56
N MET A 191 3.73 -19.00 -1.59
CA MET A 191 4.12 -17.87 -0.76
C MET A 191 5.42 -18.15 0.01
N GLN A 192 5.54 -19.32 0.65
CA GLN A 192 6.75 -19.71 1.38
C GLN A 192 7.95 -19.85 0.44
N SER A 193 7.79 -20.58 -0.68
CA SER A 193 8.87 -20.70 -1.69
C SER A 193 9.34 -19.34 -2.19
N PHE A 194 8.42 -18.41 -2.38
CA PHE A 194 8.76 -17.06 -2.80
C PHE A 194 9.58 -16.32 -1.72
N ILE A 195 9.22 -16.42 -0.44
CA ILE A 195 10.02 -15.83 0.65
C ILE A 195 11.44 -16.39 0.64
N ASP A 196 11.58 -17.73 0.54
CA ASP A 196 12.89 -18.40 0.51
C ASP A 196 13.73 -17.96 -0.70
N ASP A 197 13.10 -17.66 -1.84
CA ASP A 197 13.77 -17.14 -3.04
C ASP A 197 14.19 -15.67 -2.85
N MET A 198 13.34 -14.84 -2.25
CA MET A 198 13.63 -13.42 -2.00
C MET A 198 14.74 -13.22 -0.97
N GLU A 199 14.91 -14.12 0.00
CA GLU A 199 16.05 -14.11 0.93
C GLU A 199 17.41 -14.12 0.22
N ARG A 200 17.48 -14.66 -1.00
CA ARG A 200 18.70 -14.73 -1.81
C ARG A 200 18.85 -13.56 -2.79
N GLN A 201 17.78 -12.87 -3.11
CA GLN A 201 17.74 -11.88 -4.19
C GLN A 201 17.61 -10.44 -3.69
N VAL A 202 16.95 -10.24 -2.56
CA VAL A 202 16.68 -8.90 -2.00
C VAL A 202 17.70 -8.57 -0.93
N SER A 203 18.31 -7.41 -1.05
CA SER A 203 19.37 -6.97 -0.13
C SER A 203 18.86 -6.32 1.16
N ASP A 204 17.57 -5.94 1.22
CA ASP A 204 16.96 -5.31 2.39
C ASP A 204 16.23 -6.36 3.26
N PRO A 205 16.78 -6.74 4.44
CA PRO A 205 16.16 -7.71 5.33
C PRO A 205 14.74 -7.33 5.77
N ALA A 206 14.44 -6.02 5.86
CA ALA A 206 13.12 -5.54 6.26
C ALA A 206 12.03 -5.95 5.25
N VAL A 207 12.37 -6.11 3.97
CA VAL A 207 11.45 -6.64 2.95
C VAL A 207 11.07 -8.09 3.26
N ILE A 208 12.06 -8.90 3.63
CA ILE A 208 11.84 -10.32 3.96
C ILE A 208 10.99 -10.46 5.22
N ASP A 209 11.29 -9.68 6.24
CA ASP A 209 10.55 -9.70 7.50
C ASP A 209 9.09 -9.25 7.29
N GLU A 210 8.85 -8.27 6.43
CA GLU A 210 7.50 -7.87 6.05
C GLU A 210 6.77 -8.96 5.23
N LEU A 211 7.45 -9.66 4.31
CA LEU A 211 6.87 -10.81 3.60
C LEU A 211 6.46 -11.92 4.57
N ARG A 212 7.30 -12.23 5.57
CA ARG A 212 6.98 -13.20 6.63
C ARG A 212 5.77 -12.76 7.46
N SER A 213 5.69 -11.48 7.80
CA SER A 213 4.54 -10.92 8.51
C SER A 213 3.25 -11.05 7.71
N ARG A 214 3.28 -10.71 6.42
CA ARG A 214 2.13 -10.85 5.50
C ARG A 214 1.74 -12.31 5.31
N TYR A 215 2.69 -13.24 5.25
CA TYR A 215 2.43 -14.68 5.24
C TYR A 215 1.68 -15.12 6.49
N CYS A 216 2.15 -14.71 7.68
CA CYS A 216 1.50 -15.00 8.95
C CYS A 216 0.08 -14.43 9.01
N TRP A 217 -0.12 -13.20 8.53
CA TRP A 217 -1.44 -12.59 8.42
C TRP A 217 -2.39 -13.42 7.56
N MET A 218 -1.94 -13.93 6.41
CA MET A 218 -2.74 -14.79 5.55
C MET A 218 -3.05 -16.15 6.20
N GLN A 219 -2.11 -16.74 6.93
CA GLN A 219 -2.35 -17.98 7.70
C GLN A 219 -3.40 -17.77 8.81
N ALA A 220 -3.32 -16.64 9.51
CA ALA A 220 -4.29 -16.26 10.53
C ALA A 220 -5.70 -16.09 9.93
N ASN A 221 -5.83 -15.37 8.80
CA ASN A 221 -7.12 -15.23 8.11
C ASN A 221 -7.71 -16.59 7.69
N SER A 222 -6.87 -17.49 7.19
CA SER A 222 -7.31 -18.85 6.86
C SER A 222 -7.73 -19.65 8.09
N ALA A 223 -7.11 -19.42 9.25
CA ALA A 223 -7.54 -20.02 10.51
C ALA A 223 -8.91 -19.47 10.96
N ILE A 224 -9.14 -18.16 10.83
CA ILE A 224 -10.45 -17.52 11.09
C ILE A 224 -11.54 -18.12 10.21
N GLU A 225 -11.28 -18.29 8.91
CA GLU A 225 -12.24 -18.93 7.98
C GLU A 225 -12.63 -20.35 8.39
N ARG A 226 -11.71 -21.08 9.03
CA ARG A 226 -11.96 -22.43 9.60
C ARG A 226 -12.55 -22.40 11.02
N GLY A 227 -12.76 -21.23 11.60
CA GLY A 227 -13.27 -21.06 12.97
C GLY A 227 -12.22 -21.26 14.07
N ASP A 228 -10.95 -21.42 13.74
CA ASP A 228 -9.85 -21.63 14.69
C ASP A 228 -9.22 -20.31 15.13
N ARG A 229 -9.88 -19.65 16.08
CA ARG A 229 -9.47 -18.33 16.58
C ARG A 229 -8.18 -18.35 17.40
N ASP A 230 -7.90 -19.46 18.07
CA ASP A 230 -6.67 -19.59 18.87
C ASP A 230 -5.46 -19.69 17.94
N LEU A 231 -5.53 -20.53 16.93
CA LEU A 231 -4.50 -20.63 15.91
C LEU A 231 -4.33 -19.30 15.13
N ALA A 232 -5.42 -18.58 14.87
CA ALA A 232 -5.33 -17.27 14.22
C ALA A 232 -4.54 -16.29 15.08
N LEU A 233 -4.79 -16.25 16.39
CA LEU A 233 -4.05 -15.39 17.32
C LEU A 233 -2.55 -15.72 17.33
N GLU A 234 -2.20 -17.01 17.40
CA GLU A 234 -0.79 -17.46 17.34
C GLU A 234 -0.09 -16.95 16.06
N TRP A 235 -0.76 -17.05 14.90
CA TRP A 235 -0.22 -16.55 13.64
C TRP A 235 -0.08 -15.04 13.62
N TYR A 236 -1.05 -14.27 14.17
CA TYR A 236 -0.93 -12.82 14.26
C TYR A 236 0.25 -12.40 15.15
N GLU A 237 0.40 -13.01 16.34
CA GLU A 237 1.51 -12.73 17.25
C GLU A 237 2.87 -13.04 16.62
N ARG A 238 2.97 -14.17 15.91
CA ARG A 238 4.16 -14.56 15.17
C ARG A 238 4.49 -13.54 14.06
N GLY A 239 3.49 -13.08 13.33
CA GLY A 239 3.66 -12.07 12.28
C GLY A 239 4.13 -10.74 12.84
N LEU A 240 3.58 -10.29 13.96
CA LEU A 240 4.02 -9.06 14.65
C LEU A 240 5.48 -9.16 15.09
N THR A 241 5.92 -10.36 15.55
CA THR A 241 7.32 -10.58 15.93
C THR A 241 8.27 -10.48 14.73
N ALA A 242 7.83 -10.88 13.54
CA ALA A 242 8.63 -10.76 12.31
C ALA A 242 8.73 -9.30 11.86
N HIS A 243 7.58 -8.63 11.70
CA HIS A 243 7.52 -7.22 11.28
C HIS A 243 6.17 -6.61 11.64
N PRO A 244 6.12 -5.37 12.17
CA PRO A 244 4.87 -4.67 12.38
C PRO A 244 4.26 -4.28 11.00
N TYR A 245 3.19 -5.00 10.63
CA TYR A 245 2.44 -4.77 9.40
C TYR A 245 1.03 -4.28 9.75
N ASP A 246 0.61 -3.17 9.17
CA ASP A 246 -0.63 -2.47 9.51
C ASP A 246 -1.86 -3.39 9.59
N MET A 247 -2.15 -4.11 8.52
CA MET A 247 -3.32 -5.00 8.46
C MET A 247 -3.25 -6.13 9.51
N LEU A 248 -2.05 -6.66 9.76
CA LEU A 248 -1.86 -7.68 10.80
C LEU A 248 -2.14 -7.10 12.18
N MET A 249 -1.63 -5.89 12.47
CA MET A 249 -1.80 -5.25 13.77
C MET A 249 -3.26 -4.93 14.06
N LYS A 250 -4.02 -4.47 13.06
CA LYS A 250 -5.47 -4.24 13.18
C LYS A 250 -6.23 -5.53 13.52
N HIS A 251 -5.94 -6.62 12.83
CA HIS A 251 -6.58 -7.90 13.08
C HIS A 251 -6.16 -8.51 14.42
N LEU A 252 -4.88 -8.37 14.79
CA LEU A 252 -4.38 -8.82 16.10
C LEU A 252 -5.09 -8.08 17.24
N ALA A 253 -5.24 -6.76 17.13
CA ALA A 253 -5.95 -5.96 18.12
C ALA A 253 -7.42 -6.41 18.24
N ALA A 254 -8.10 -6.66 17.12
CA ALA A 254 -9.46 -7.19 17.12
C ALA A 254 -9.54 -8.56 17.83
N ALA A 255 -8.57 -9.45 17.56
CA ALA A 255 -8.50 -10.77 18.23
C ALA A 255 -8.29 -10.64 19.74
N TYR A 256 -7.44 -9.72 20.19
CA TYR A 256 -7.29 -9.43 21.63
C TYR A 256 -8.56 -8.85 22.26
N MET A 257 -9.28 -7.97 21.56
CA MET A 257 -10.57 -7.44 22.05
C MET A 257 -11.60 -8.57 22.22
N GLU A 258 -11.70 -9.50 21.28
CA GLU A 258 -12.58 -10.67 21.40
C GLU A 258 -12.23 -11.55 22.61
N LYS A 259 -10.93 -11.69 22.92
CA LYS A 259 -10.44 -12.45 24.08
C LYS A 259 -10.49 -11.67 25.40
N LYS A 260 -10.96 -10.43 25.38
CA LYS A 260 -10.97 -9.52 26.55
C LYS A 260 -9.57 -9.17 27.09
N GLU A 261 -8.55 -9.31 26.24
CA GLU A 261 -7.17 -8.88 26.53
C GLU A 261 -6.97 -7.42 26.10
N VAL A 262 -7.82 -6.53 26.65
CA VAL A 262 -7.98 -5.15 26.19
C VAL A 262 -6.67 -4.35 26.24
N ASP A 263 -5.85 -4.53 27.29
CA ASP A 263 -4.57 -3.83 27.43
C ASP A 263 -3.58 -4.18 26.31
N LYS A 264 -3.59 -5.43 25.83
CA LYS A 264 -2.79 -5.84 24.68
C LYS A 264 -3.30 -5.20 23.38
N ALA A 265 -4.63 -5.13 23.21
CA ALA A 265 -5.22 -4.46 22.06
C ALA A 265 -4.86 -2.97 22.03
N VAL A 266 -4.97 -2.28 23.16
CA VAL A 266 -4.54 -0.87 23.29
C VAL A 266 -3.10 -0.70 22.85
N LYS A 267 -2.18 -1.52 23.38
CA LYS A 267 -0.75 -1.44 23.04
C LYS A 267 -0.51 -1.62 21.55
N VAL A 268 -1.10 -2.63 20.93
CA VAL A 268 -0.93 -2.90 19.49
C VAL A 268 -1.46 -1.75 18.64
N LEU A 269 -2.62 -1.17 19.00
CA LEU A 269 -3.20 -0.05 18.28
C LEU A 269 -2.41 1.25 18.47
N GLU A 270 -1.90 1.53 19.68
CA GLU A 270 -0.99 2.66 19.91
C GLU A 270 0.28 2.55 19.06
N ASP A 271 0.86 1.34 18.96
CA ASP A 271 2.06 1.09 18.17
C ASP A 271 1.75 1.16 16.67
N ASN A 272 0.58 0.69 16.22
CA ASN A 272 0.13 0.84 14.84
C ASN A 272 -0.05 2.32 14.45
N LEU A 273 -0.65 3.11 15.34
CA LEU A 273 -0.84 4.54 15.10
C LEU A 273 0.49 5.30 14.96
N LYS A 274 1.54 4.90 15.72
CA LYS A 274 2.89 5.46 15.59
C LYS A 274 3.58 5.05 14.29
N LEU A 275 3.29 3.84 13.80
CA LEU A 275 3.89 3.29 12.58
C LEU A 275 3.37 3.97 11.31
N ASN A 276 2.08 4.35 11.30
CA ASN A 276 1.36 4.81 10.11
C ASN A 276 1.09 6.31 10.08
N ASP A 277 1.88 7.13 10.83
CA ASP A 277 1.71 8.58 10.94
C ASP A 277 0.27 9.04 11.26
N ALA A 278 -0.34 8.33 12.16
CA ALA A 278 -1.38 8.83 13.08
C ALA A 278 -2.83 8.97 12.56
N TRP A 279 -3.20 8.73 11.28
CA TRP A 279 -4.55 9.17 10.88
C TRP A 279 -5.38 8.14 10.11
N ASP A 280 -5.11 6.88 10.33
CA ASP A 280 -6.04 5.82 9.90
C ASP A 280 -7.29 5.81 10.80
N LEU A 281 -8.43 6.20 10.24
CA LEU A 281 -9.71 6.30 10.98
C LEU A 281 -10.08 4.99 11.67
N TYR A 282 -9.85 3.86 11.02
CA TYR A 282 -10.14 2.56 11.61
C TYR A 282 -9.32 2.34 12.90
N THR A 283 -8.02 2.62 12.85
CA THR A 283 -7.14 2.47 14.02
C THR A 283 -7.54 3.44 15.14
N ILE A 284 -7.87 4.69 14.81
CA ILE A 284 -8.33 5.69 15.78
C ILE A 284 -9.62 5.24 16.47
N GLU A 285 -10.60 4.77 15.72
CA GLU A 285 -11.89 4.31 16.28
C GLU A 285 -11.72 3.05 17.12
N ALA A 286 -10.95 2.07 16.63
CA ALA A 286 -10.63 0.86 17.39
C ALA A 286 -9.88 1.17 18.69
N LEU A 287 -8.92 2.10 18.66
CA LEU A 287 -8.19 2.53 19.84
C LEU A 287 -9.07 3.28 20.84
N ALA A 288 -9.97 4.16 20.35
CA ALA A 288 -10.94 4.82 21.21
C ALA A 288 -11.83 3.81 21.94
N GLN A 289 -12.33 2.81 21.22
CA GLN A 289 -13.14 1.72 21.82
C GLN A 289 -12.31 0.93 22.85
N ALA A 290 -11.09 0.54 22.52
CA ALA A 290 -10.22 -0.19 23.45
C ALA A 290 -9.94 0.63 24.72
N TYR A 291 -9.71 1.94 24.61
CA TYR A 291 -9.58 2.82 25.78
C TYR A 291 -10.85 2.87 26.64
N PHE A 292 -12.04 2.92 26.03
CA PHE A 292 -13.29 2.89 26.80
C PHE A 292 -13.45 1.56 27.55
N GLU A 293 -13.17 0.44 26.90
CA GLU A 293 -13.27 -0.89 27.54
C GLU A 293 -12.20 -1.11 28.63
N SER A 294 -11.03 -0.49 28.51
CA SER A 294 -9.98 -0.50 29.56
C SER A 294 -10.21 0.51 30.69
N GLY A 295 -11.31 1.27 30.65
CA GLY A 295 -11.62 2.30 31.65
C GLY A 295 -10.88 3.63 31.46
N GLN A 296 -10.11 3.80 30.40
CA GLN A 296 -9.34 5.03 30.10
C GLN A 296 -10.21 6.06 29.35
N GLN A 297 -11.32 6.47 29.95
CA GLN A 297 -12.36 7.29 29.33
C GLN A 297 -11.86 8.57 28.65
N ASP A 298 -10.92 9.27 29.28
CA ASP A 298 -10.42 10.55 28.76
C ASP A 298 -9.57 10.37 27.52
N LYS A 299 -8.77 9.28 27.44
CA LYS A 299 -8.02 8.94 26.23
C LYS A 299 -8.94 8.54 25.08
N GLY A 300 -10.01 7.77 25.35
CA GLY A 300 -11.00 7.41 24.35
C GLY A 300 -11.67 8.64 23.74
N LYS A 301 -12.09 9.60 24.58
CA LYS A 301 -12.65 10.88 24.13
C LYS A 301 -11.64 11.69 23.30
N GLU A 302 -10.38 11.71 23.72
CA GLU A 302 -9.32 12.40 22.99
C GLU A 302 -9.11 11.81 21.58
N MET A 303 -9.14 10.48 21.43
CA MET A 303 -9.07 9.84 20.11
C MET A 303 -10.25 10.24 19.23
N LEU A 304 -11.48 10.22 19.75
CA LEU A 304 -12.65 10.66 18.99
C LEU A 304 -12.58 12.14 18.62
N ARG A 305 -12.09 13.00 19.53
CA ARG A 305 -11.89 14.42 19.23
C ARG A 305 -10.89 14.61 18.07
N LYS A 306 -9.77 13.89 18.09
CA LYS A 306 -8.79 13.89 17.00
C LYS A 306 -9.40 13.43 15.68
N ARG A 307 -10.22 12.37 15.67
CA ARG A 307 -10.95 11.93 14.48
C ARG A 307 -11.78 13.06 13.85
N ASP A 308 -12.42 13.88 14.69
CA ASP A 308 -13.37 14.90 14.24
C ASP A 308 -12.71 16.25 13.88
N GLU A 309 -11.39 16.39 14.05
CA GLU A 309 -10.67 17.62 13.69
C GLU A 309 -10.70 17.89 12.19
N PRO A 310 -10.98 19.13 11.74
CA PRO A 310 -11.18 19.45 10.31
C PRO A 310 -9.99 19.09 9.43
N GLN A 311 -8.76 19.24 9.93
CA GLN A 311 -7.53 18.89 9.21
C GLN A 311 -7.42 17.40 8.89
N HIS A 312 -8.16 16.53 9.61
CA HIS A 312 -8.17 15.09 9.39
C HIS A 312 -9.37 14.65 8.52
N ARG A 313 -10.44 15.44 8.48
CA ARG A 313 -11.51 15.24 7.50
C ARG A 313 -11.01 15.47 6.07
N TYR A 314 -10.04 16.37 5.86
CA TYR A 314 -9.45 16.62 4.54
C TYR A 314 -8.48 15.52 4.07
N ASN A 315 -7.81 14.79 4.96
CA ASN A 315 -6.95 13.66 4.56
C ASN A 315 -7.74 12.43 4.07
N ASN A 316 -9.05 12.40 4.25
CA ASN A 316 -9.97 11.42 3.64
C ASN A 316 -10.74 11.98 2.44
N PHE A 317 -10.54 13.28 2.11
CA PHE A 317 -11.15 13.97 0.98
C PHE A 317 -10.13 14.74 0.13
N LEU A 318 -8.84 14.67 0.48
CA LEU A 318 -7.74 15.22 -0.33
C LEU A 318 -6.86 14.10 -0.83
#